data_f336207c852cc66a0ec9914cb9b39565
#
_entry.id   f336207c852cc66a0ec9914cb9b39565
#
_cell.length_a   1.000
_cell.length_b   1.000
_cell.length_c   1.000
_cell.angle_alpha   90.00
_cell.angle_beta   90.00
_cell.angle_gamma   90.00
#
_symmetry.space_group_name_H-M   'P 1'
#
loop_
_entity.id
_entity.type
_entity.pdbx_description
1 polymer ?
#
loop_
_entity_poly.entity_id
_entity_poly.type
_entity_poly.pdbx_seq_one_letter_code
_entity_poly.pdbx_strand_id
1 'polypeptide(L)'
;MGWPVSRAIIRTFLLLALGLLGLAGCSLLEPQPQLVIPTPPAATPALFIPDASGQIVTDPVSDVVPTIDPLIEALIQETSQQQLIAYVRQMESFGTRNAFSDTQSETFGIGAARRWIFNEFLRVGNGRLQVEFQDFPMSYSGYSADQSNVVATLPGAGGGNGVIVIMAHYDDRPADATDGASRATGANDNGSGVALLLETARIMSSRQWNQTIVFLATSAEEQGSFGARYFAENAFLDSENVIAALNYDAVGGRAGIPQHVRLFAVEYAISRHGALGRYYEYIAGLYLPTFPVLIQDALDREGRWGDHREFVAVGFPAIRVIESVEDPELLNSNRDTWDLIDYNYLQRVAQINLAVAANLAGGPQQPQPPLVAGMAEPGAFLLTWPVDPVAAGYAISFRPVDSIYYPTFKFVKSENAGNVALTGLDPNVTYAVSIAALNDRGLLSGFSIEQFVGPDAASYNSGALSSVP
;
A
#
# COMPACT_ATOMS: atom_id res chain seq x y z
N MET A 1 6.78 -14.08 -77.74
CA MET A 1 6.42 -15.48 -77.45
C MET A 1 6.26 -15.61 -75.97
N GLY A 2 5.03 -15.51 -75.48
CA GLY A 2 4.76 -15.63 -74.03
C GLY A 2 4.23 -17.03 -73.73
N TRP A 3 4.76 -17.64 -72.72
CA TRP A 3 4.24 -18.93 -72.31
C TRP A 3 3.16 -18.68 -71.22
N PRO A 4 2.00 -19.35 -71.28
CA PRO A 4 0.96 -19.21 -70.27
C PRO A 4 1.32 -20.04 -69.04
N VAL A 5 1.48 -19.43 -67.88
CA VAL A 5 1.56 -20.12 -66.60
C VAL A 5 0.16 -20.65 -66.27
N SER A 6 0.05 -21.96 -66.11
CA SER A 6 -1.21 -22.67 -65.89
C SER A 6 -1.88 -22.21 -64.60
N ARG A 7 -3.18 -21.84 -64.70
CA ARG A 7 -4.04 -21.46 -63.56
C ARG A 7 -4.16 -22.52 -62.46
N ALA A 8 -3.76 -23.76 -62.76
CA ALA A 8 -3.75 -24.86 -61.78
C ALA A 8 -2.64 -24.74 -60.71
N ILE A 9 -1.45 -24.23 -61.09
CA ILE A 9 -0.32 -24.06 -60.18
C ILE A 9 -0.61 -22.97 -59.15
N ILE A 10 -1.29 -21.90 -59.53
CA ILE A 10 -1.64 -20.79 -58.62
C ILE A 10 -2.67 -21.25 -57.56
N ARG A 11 -3.61 -22.12 -57.91
CA ARG A 11 -4.60 -22.65 -56.97
C ARG A 11 -3.98 -23.59 -55.92
N THR A 12 -3.00 -24.38 -56.34
CA THR A 12 -2.30 -25.33 -55.42
C THR A 12 -1.40 -24.59 -54.40
N PHE A 13 -0.75 -23.52 -54.85
CA PHE A 13 0.04 -22.68 -53.94
C PHE A 13 -0.85 -21.87 -52.95
N LEU A 14 -2.02 -21.41 -53.37
CA LEU A 14 -2.97 -20.68 -52.51
C LEU A 14 -3.57 -21.60 -51.42
N LEU A 15 -3.86 -22.86 -51.74
CA LEU A 15 -4.37 -23.84 -50.78
C LEU A 15 -3.29 -24.31 -49.80
N LEU A 16 -2.01 -24.40 -50.20
CA LEU A 16 -0.91 -24.69 -49.28
C LEU A 16 -0.61 -23.51 -48.37
N ALA A 17 -0.72 -22.25 -48.83
CA ALA A 17 -0.53 -21.08 -47.97
C ALA A 17 -1.65 -20.92 -46.95
N LEU A 18 -2.90 -21.24 -47.31
CA LEU A 18 -4.03 -21.25 -46.36
C LEU A 18 -3.97 -22.41 -45.37
N GLY A 19 -3.42 -23.55 -45.74
CA GLY A 19 -3.19 -24.71 -44.83
C GLY A 19 -2.07 -24.45 -43.82
N LEU A 20 -1.04 -23.70 -44.19
CA LEU A 20 0.05 -23.31 -43.29
C LEU A 20 -0.35 -22.18 -42.32
N LEU A 21 -1.26 -21.30 -42.71
CA LEU A 21 -1.84 -20.29 -41.82
C LEU A 21 -2.83 -20.91 -40.83
N GLY A 22 -3.47 -22.02 -41.14
CA GLY A 22 -4.36 -22.74 -40.22
C GLY A 22 -3.61 -23.54 -39.14
N LEU A 23 -2.34 -23.93 -39.39
CA LEU A 23 -1.50 -24.65 -38.40
C LEU A 23 -0.70 -23.70 -37.52
N ALA A 24 -0.47 -22.46 -37.92
CA ALA A 24 0.18 -21.45 -37.08
C ALA A 24 -0.80 -20.76 -36.09
N GLY A 25 -2.11 -20.89 -36.34
CA GLY A 25 -3.14 -20.28 -35.50
C GLY A 25 -3.46 -21.06 -34.20
N CYS A 26 -3.00 -22.30 -34.08
CA CYS A 26 -3.27 -23.11 -32.87
C CYS A 26 -2.18 -23.02 -31.78
N SER A 27 -1.07 -22.38 -32.04
CA SER A 27 0.01 -22.18 -31.05
C SER A 27 -0.02 -20.81 -30.36
N LEU A 28 -0.98 -19.93 -30.69
CA LEU A 28 -1.15 -18.63 -30.07
C LEU A 28 -2.21 -18.59 -28.96
N LEU A 29 -2.75 -19.75 -28.60
CA LEU A 29 -3.58 -19.94 -27.42
C LEU A 29 -2.81 -20.80 -26.40
N GLU A 30 -1.59 -20.42 -26.07
CA GLU A 30 -1.06 -20.84 -24.79
C GLU A 30 -1.98 -20.21 -23.74
N PRO A 31 -2.54 -21.03 -22.82
CA PRO A 31 -3.27 -20.47 -21.70
C PRO A 31 -2.30 -19.52 -21.01
N GLN A 32 -2.69 -18.25 -20.87
CA GLN A 32 -1.97 -17.30 -20.02
C GLN A 32 -1.73 -18.03 -18.70
N PRO A 33 -0.50 -18.02 -18.16
CA PRO A 33 -0.26 -18.61 -16.86
C PRO A 33 -1.25 -17.97 -15.90
N GLN A 34 -2.20 -18.76 -15.40
CA GLN A 34 -3.03 -18.32 -14.29
C GLN A 34 -2.07 -18.00 -13.18
N LEU A 35 -2.10 -16.75 -12.71
CA LEU A 35 -1.39 -16.33 -11.52
C LEU A 35 -1.85 -17.26 -10.39
N VAL A 36 -1.06 -18.29 -10.10
CA VAL A 36 -1.27 -19.10 -8.93
C VAL A 36 -0.73 -18.29 -7.78
N ILE A 37 -1.62 -17.51 -7.13
CA ILE A 37 -1.31 -16.90 -5.85
C ILE A 37 -0.87 -18.04 -4.95
N PRO A 38 0.39 -18.04 -4.44
CA PRO A 38 0.80 -19.09 -3.52
C PRO A 38 -0.12 -19.01 -2.32
N THR A 39 -1.00 -19.98 -2.18
CA THR A 39 -1.77 -20.18 -0.96
C THR A 39 -0.73 -20.38 0.14
N PRO A 40 -0.70 -19.57 1.19
CA PRO A 40 0.08 -19.90 2.37
C PRO A 40 -0.32 -21.33 2.76
N PRO A 41 0.64 -22.19 3.14
CA PRO A 41 0.32 -23.56 3.50
C PRO A 41 -0.81 -23.50 4.51
N ALA A 42 -1.91 -24.20 4.21
CA ALA A 42 -3.00 -24.33 5.15
C ALA A 42 -2.37 -24.77 6.46
N ALA A 43 -2.50 -23.96 7.50
CA ALA A 43 -2.04 -24.31 8.82
C ALA A 43 -2.78 -25.59 9.19
N THR A 44 -2.11 -26.74 9.03
CA THR A 44 -2.61 -27.98 9.56
C THR A 44 -2.69 -27.76 11.06
N PRO A 45 -3.86 -27.88 11.71
CA PRO A 45 -3.91 -27.78 13.14
C PRO A 45 -3.04 -28.92 13.68
N ALA A 46 -1.79 -28.62 14.01
CA ALA A 46 -0.99 -29.50 14.80
C ALA A 46 -1.69 -29.56 16.15
N LEU A 47 -2.19 -30.73 16.51
CA LEU A 47 -2.55 -31.01 17.89
C LEU A 47 -1.27 -30.86 18.70
N PHE A 48 -1.00 -29.67 19.16
CA PHE A 48 0.07 -29.38 20.08
C PHE A 48 -0.41 -29.84 21.46
N ILE A 49 0.12 -30.98 21.92
CA ILE A 49 0.04 -31.38 23.31
C ILE A 49 1.18 -30.62 23.98
N PRO A 50 0.92 -29.61 24.83
CA PRO A 50 1.99 -28.93 25.54
C PRO A 50 2.80 -29.96 26.31
N ASP A 51 4.13 -29.92 26.18
CA ASP A 51 4.99 -30.63 27.11
C ASP A 51 4.65 -30.12 28.53
N ALA A 52 4.37 -31.03 29.46
CA ALA A 52 3.94 -30.69 30.82
C ALA A 52 4.98 -29.87 31.62
N SER A 53 6.14 -29.58 31.03
CA SER A 53 7.20 -28.74 31.58
C SER A 53 7.13 -27.27 31.10
N GLY A 54 6.26 -26.93 30.14
CA GLY A 54 6.09 -25.56 29.65
C GLY A 54 5.39 -24.70 30.70
N GLN A 55 6.04 -23.63 31.16
CA GLN A 55 5.40 -22.65 32.02
C GLN A 55 4.33 -21.91 31.20
N ILE A 56 3.06 -22.21 31.49
CA ILE A 56 1.93 -21.37 31.02
C ILE A 56 2.01 -20.09 31.83
N VAL A 57 2.44 -19.01 31.17
CA VAL A 57 2.40 -17.69 31.80
C VAL A 57 0.94 -17.24 31.78
N THR A 58 0.26 -17.42 32.92
CA THR A 58 -1.11 -16.95 33.18
C THR A 58 -1.13 -15.54 33.73
N ASP A 59 0.04 -14.93 33.94
CA ASP A 59 0.13 -13.56 34.45
C ASP A 59 -0.45 -12.56 33.44
N PRO A 60 -1.12 -11.54 33.94
CA PRO A 60 -1.75 -10.55 33.10
C PRO A 60 -0.71 -9.94 32.17
N VAL A 61 -0.99 -10.06 30.89
CA VAL A 61 -0.30 -9.31 29.85
C VAL A 61 -0.31 -7.84 30.28
N SER A 62 0.84 -7.21 30.32
CA SER A 62 0.96 -5.81 30.74
C SER A 62 0.03 -4.93 29.90
N ASP A 63 -0.71 -4.04 30.54
CA ASP A 63 -1.52 -3.01 29.88
C ASP A 63 -0.67 -1.76 29.53
N VAL A 64 0.65 -1.91 29.45
CA VAL A 64 1.54 -0.81 29.05
C VAL A 64 1.29 -0.49 27.58
N VAL A 65 0.65 0.63 27.34
CA VAL A 65 0.46 1.19 26.00
C VAL A 65 1.82 1.58 25.41
N PRO A 66 2.11 1.32 24.11
CA PRO A 66 3.29 1.86 23.46
C PRO A 66 3.36 3.37 23.68
N THR A 67 4.48 3.85 24.15
CA THR A 67 4.70 5.28 24.32
C THR A 67 4.98 5.92 22.97
N ILE A 68 4.58 7.18 22.79
CA ILE A 68 4.98 7.98 21.63
C ILE A 68 6.52 8.04 21.60
N ASP A 69 7.10 7.64 20.47
CA ASP A 69 8.55 7.74 20.29
C ASP A 69 8.96 9.20 20.06
N PRO A 70 9.80 9.79 20.93
CA PRO A 70 10.20 11.20 20.78
C PRO A 70 10.94 11.51 19.48
N LEU A 71 11.62 10.50 18.88
CA LEU A 71 12.28 10.69 17.59
C LEU A 71 11.25 10.81 16.45
N ILE A 72 10.21 10.00 16.46
CA ILE A 72 9.14 10.10 15.46
C ILE A 72 8.36 11.40 15.65
N GLU A 73 8.07 11.77 16.90
CA GLU A 73 7.46 13.06 17.20
C GLU A 73 8.29 14.24 16.64
N ALA A 74 9.61 14.21 16.83
CA ALA A 74 10.50 15.21 16.24
C ALA A 74 10.47 15.22 14.72
N LEU A 75 10.45 14.04 14.05
CA LEU A 75 10.33 13.96 12.60
C LEU A 75 9.02 14.56 12.07
N ILE A 76 7.91 14.31 12.77
CA ILE A 76 6.60 14.89 12.43
C ILE A 76 6.67 16.43 12.44
N GLN A 77 7.39 17.02 13.39
CA GLN A 77 7.57 18.46 13.48
C GLN A 77 8.48 19.05 12.39
N GLU A 78 9.30 18.22 11.72
CA GLU A 78 10.12 18.64 10.58
C GLU A 78 9.31 18.86 9.29
N THR A 79 8.03 18.48 9.26
CA THR A 79 7.14 18.67 8.09
C THR A 79 6.97 20.14 7.78
N SER A 80 7.43 20.56 6.60
CA SER A 80 7.45 21.96 6.20
C SER A 80 6.28 22.33 5.27
N GLN A 81 5.39 23.15 5.76
CA GLN A 81 4.30 23.69 4.93
C GLN A 81 4.85 24.47 3.71
N GLN A 82 5.97 25.17 3.88
CA GLN A 82 6.59 25.91 2.78
C GLN A 82 7.11 24.97 1.67
N GLN A 83 7.64 23.80 2.04
CA GLN A 83 8.06 22.80 1.06
C GLN A 83 6.84 22.23 0.33
N LEU A 84 5.79 21.87 1.07
CA LEU A 84 4.55 21.37 0.46
C LEU A 84 3.96 22.38 -0.54
N ILE A 85 3.90 23.67 -0.20
CA ILE A 85 3.48 24.73 -1.12
C ILE A 85 4.37 24.76 -2.37
N ALA A 86 5.68 24.72 -2.17
CA ALA A 86 6.63 24.78 -3.28
C ALA A 86 6.48 23.60 -4.23
N TYR A 87 6.29 22.39 -3.71
CA TYR A 87 6.11 21.19 -4.50
C TYR A 87 4.80 21.21 -5.30
N VAL A 88 3.68 21.55 -4.67
CA VAL A 88 2.39 21.61 -5.39
C VAL A 88 2.43 22.69 -6.49
N ARG A 89 2.99 23.87 -6.21
CA ARG A 89 3.15 24.91 -7.22
C ARG A 89 4.02 24.48 -8.38
N GLN A 90 5.08 23.71 -8.11
CA GLN A 90 5.94 23.17 -9.15
C GLN A 90 5.19 22.15 -10.00
N MET A 91 4.40 21.25 -9.38
CA MET A 91 3.58 20.30 -10.12
C MET A 91 2.58 21.00 -11.04
N GLU A 92 1.87 22.00 -10.56
CA GLU A 92 0.96 22.80 -11.38
C GLU A 92 1.66 23.53 -12.53
N SER A 93 2.91 23.97 -12.33
CA SER A 93 3.66 24.78 -13.30
C SER A 93 3.96 24.05 -14.62
N PHE A 94 3.87 22.71 -14.64
CA PHE A 94 4.04 21.91 -15.86
C PHE A 94 2.86 22.02 -16.84
N GLY A 95 1.78 22.71 -16.47
CA GLY A 95 0.64 23.03 -17.34
C GLY A 95 -0.31 21.90 -17.60
N THR A 96 0.18 20.73 -17.94
CA THR A 96 -0.51 19.44 -17.91
C THR A 96 0.55 18.35 -17.67
N ARG A 97 0.14 17.27 -17.01
CA ARG A 97 0.96 16.07 -16.80
C ARG A 97 0.24 14.83 -17.35
N ASN A 98 -0.68 15.05 -18.31
CA ASN A 98 -1.42 13.97 -18.94
C ASN A 98 -0.45 12.96 -19.56
N ALA A 99 -0.75 11.67 -19.46
CA ALA A 99 0.09 10.58 -19.97
C ALA A 99 0.41 10.69 -21.47
N PHE A 100 -0.42 11.40 -22.25
CA PHE A 100 -0.21 11.66 -23.68
C PHE A 100 0.37 13.06 -23.96
N SER A 101 0.79 13.81 -22.95
CA SER A 101 1.40 15.14 -23.11
C SER A 101 2.87 15.06 -23.52
N ASP A 102 3.51 16.22 -23.70
CA ASP A 102 4.89 16.33 -24.17
C ASP A 102 5.88 15.60 -23.21
N THR A 103 6.69 14.73 -23.77
CA THR A 103 7.72 13.98 -23.05
C THR A 103 9.12 14.58 -23.17
N GLN A 104 9.34 15.57 -24.07
CA GLN A 104 10.65 16.12 -24.40
C GLN A 104 10.91 17.50 -23.80
N SER A 105 9.88 18.32 -23.63
CA SER A 105 10.00 19.64 -23.04
C SER A 105 10.60 19.60 -21.64
N GLU A 106 11.47 20.56 -21.32
CA GLU A 106 12.08 20.69 -19.98
C GLU A 106 11.14 21.38 -18.96
N THR A 107 10.08 22.05 -19.41
CA THR A 107 9.24 22.89 -18.56
C THR A 107 7.76 22.59 -18.67
N PHE A 108 7.34 21.73 -19.58
CA PHE A 108 5.92 21.43 -19.86
C PHE A 108 5.70 19.94 -20.06
N GLY A 109 4.52 19.46 -19.66
CA GLY A 109 4.10 18.09 -19.90
C GLY A 109 4.66 17.07 -18.91
N ILE A 110 4.24 15.81 -19.11
CA ILE A 110 4.57 14.69 -18.23
C ILE A 110 6.08 14.40 -18.19
N GLY A 111 6.80 14.61 -19.30
CA GLY A 111 8.24 14.43 -19.37
C GLY A 111 9.01 15.38 -18.47
N ALA A 112 8.61 16.66 -18.42
CA ALA A 112 9.19 17.63 -17.51
C ALA A 112 8.92 17.28 -16.05
N ALA A 113 7.68 16.88 -15.72
CA ALA A 113 7.29 16.50 -14.37
C ALA A 113 8.11 15.31 -13.85
N ARG A 114 8.20 14.21 -14.61
CA ARG A 114 8.95 13.02 -14.17
C ARG A 114 10.44 13.29 -13.97
N ARG A 115 11.09 14.08 -14.85
CA ARG A 115 12.49 14.46 -14.69
C ARG A 115 12.70 15.35 -13.46
N TRP A 116 11.77 16.25 -13.20
CA TRP A 116 11.84 17.09 -12.00
C TRP A 116 11.69 16.25 -10.73
N ILE A 117 10.70 15.34 -10.65
CA ILE A 117 10.51 14.43 -9.51
C ILE A 117 11.76 13.58 -9.27
N PHE A 118 12.34 13.02 -10.33
CA PHE A 118 13.58 12.26 -10.27
C PHE A 118 14.73 13.07 -9.64
N ASN A 119 14.96 14.28 -10.15
CA ASN A 119 16.00 15.17 -9.64
C ASN A 119 15.71 15.62 -8.19
N GLU A 120 14.44 15.81 -7.86
CA GLU A 120 14.05 16.20 -6.50
C GLU A 120 14.29 15.06 -5.51
N PHE A 121 13.99 13.80 -5.86
CA PHE A 121 14.38 12.65 -5.04
C PHE A 121 15.89 12.55 -4.83
N LEU A 122 16.70 12.77 -5.87
CA LEU A 122 18.15 12.82 -5.72
C LEU A 122 18.58 13.93 -4.75
N ARG A 123 17.98 15.12 -4.87
CA ARG A 123 18.30 16.27 -4.04
C ARG A 123 17.96 16.04 -2.57
N VAL A 124 16.72 15.57 -2.29
CA VAL A 124 16.23 15.38 -0.90
C VAL A 124 16.85 14.13 -0.27
N GLY A 125 17.18 13.13 -1.07
CA GLY A 125 17.79 11.88 -0.62
C GLY A 125 19.23 12.03 -0.15
N ASN A 126 19.91 13.11 -0.53
CA ASN A 126 21.28 13.41 -0.12
C ASN A 126 22.25 12.21 -0.26
N GLY A 127 22.14 11.50 -1.39
CA GLY A 127 22.96 10.31 -1.71
C GLY A 127 22.52 9.02 -1.03
N ARG A 128 21.42 9.00 -0.32
CA ARG A 128 20.86 7.80 0.36
C ARG A 128 19.75 7.12 -0.41
N LEU A 129 19.06 7.85 -1.29
CA LEU A 129 18.05 7.29 -2.17
C LEU A 129 18.69 6.73 -3.45
N GLN A 130 18.30 5.53 -3.81
CA GLN A 130 18.52 4.95 -5.12
C GLN A 130 17.33 5.34 -5.99
N VAL A 131 17.55 6.17 -7.02
CA VAL A 131 16.48 6.71 -7.85
C VAL A 131 16.60 6.21 -9.27
N GLU A 132 15.51 5.68 -9.82
CA GLU A 132 15.47 5.15 -11.18
C GLU A 132 14.13 5.45 -11.86
N PHE A 133 14.13 5.37 -13.19
CA PHE A 133 12.91 5.29 -13.98
C PHE A 133 12.56 3.82 -14.19
N GLN A 134 11.30 3.50 -13.98
CA GLN A 134 10.73 2.21 -14.33
C GLN A 134 9.81 2.40 -15.54
N ASP A 135 10.35 2.11 -16.73
CA ASP A 135 9.68 2.32 -18.01
C ASP A 135 8.71 1.19 -18.32
N PHE A 136 7.53 1.54 -18.85
CA PHE A 136 6.51 0.58 -19.26
C PHE A 136 5.69 1.08 -20.46
N PRO A 137 5.23 0.19 -21.35
CA PRO A 137 4.31 0.54 -22.41
C PRO A 137 2.88 0.60 -21.89
N MET A 138 2.08 1.54 -22.42
CA MET A 138 0.64 1.59 -22.16
C MET A 138 -0.16 1.77 -23.45
N SER A 139 -1.39 1.30 -23.40
CA SER A 139 -2.39 1.56 -24.45
C SER A 139 -3.74 1.86 -23.81
N TYR A 140 -4.33 2.99 -24.16
CA TYR A 140 -5.61 3.45 -23.65
C TYR A 140 -6.43 4.10 -24.75
N SER A 141 -7.69 3.69 -24.92
CA SER A 141 -8.64 4.27 -25.92
C SER A 141 -8.08 4.35 -27.35
N GLY A 142 -7.22 3.39 -27.75
CA GLY A 142 -6.61 3.35 -29.07
C GLY A 142 -5.32 4.19 -29.22
N TYR A 143 -4.88 4.86 -28.20
CA TYR A 143 -3.60 5.56 -28.14
C TYR A 143 -2.57 4.70 -27.39
N SER A 144 -1.30 4.80 -27.80
CA SER A 144 -0.20 4.12 -27.14
C SER A 144 0.91 5.11 -26.80
N ALA A 145 1.52 4.92 -25.64
CA ALA A 145 2.65 5.74 -25.17
C ALA A 145 3.57 4.89 -24.29
N ASP A 146 4.85 5.27 -24.23
CA ASP A 146 5.79 4.77 -23.23
C ASP A 146 5.74 5.70 -22.04
N GLN A 147 5.53 5.14 -20.86
CA GLN A 147 5.47 5.84 -19.59
C GLN A 147 6.56 5.40 -18.65
N SER A 148 6.79 6.15 -17.59
CA SER A 148 7.79 5.83 -16.58
C SER A 148 7.27 6.16 -15.20
N ASN A 149 7.34 5.20 -14.28
CA ASN A 149 7.31 5.52 -12.85
C ASN A 149 8.65 6.15 -12.44
N VAL A 150 8.64 6.96 -11.40
CA VAL A 150 9.86 7.39 -10.71
C VAL A 150 9.92 6.65 -9.38
N VAL A 151 10.91 5.79 -9.23
CA VAL A 151 11.10 4.93 -8.07
C VAL A 151 12.30 5.43 -7.28
N ALA A 152 12.11 5.73 -6.00
CA ALA A 152 13.19 6.14 -5.11
C ALA A 152 13.22 5.21 -3.89
N THR A 153 14.24 4.37 -3.81
CA THR A 153 14.40 3.37 -2.75
C THR A 153 15.36 3.87 -1.68
N LEU A 154 14.90 3.85 -0.43
CA LEU A 154 15.72 4.02 0.77
C LEU A 154 15.97 2.63 1.37
N PRO A 155 17.17 2.04 1.18
CA PRO A 155 17.44 0.69 1.66
C PRO A 155 17.37 0.59 3.18
N GLY A 156 16.75 -0.48 3.67
CA GLY A 156 16.78 -0.83 5.09
C GLY A 156 18.18 -1.25 5.53
N ALA A 157 18.56 -0.88 6.74
CA ALA A 157 19.89 -1.16 7.31
C ALA A 157 19.83 -2.08 8.54
N GLY A 158 18.64 -2.40 9.03
CA GLY A 158 18.45 -3.12 10.29
C GLY A 158 18.23 -4.64 10.17
N GLY A 159 18.36 -5.23 8.97
CA GLY A 159 18.11 -6.65 8.76
C GLY A 159 16.62 -7.03 8.63
N GLY A 160 15.71 -6.08 8.63
CA GLY A 160 14.32 -6.29 8.24
C GLY A 160 14.22 -6.59 6.74
N ASN A 161 13.30 -7.48 6.36
CA ASN A 161 13.06 -7.86 4.97
C ASN A 161 11.76 -7.28 4.41
N GLY A 162 11.10 -6.39 5.15
CA GLY A 162 9.86 -5.75 4.73
C GLY A 162 10.13 -4.57 3.80
N VAL A 163 9.24 -4.41 2.82
CA VAL A 163 9.19 -3.25 1.92
C VAL A 163 7.92 -2.46 2.21
N ILE A 164 8.08 -1.16 2.46
CA ILE A 164 6.99 -0.21 2.63
C ILE A 164 6.96 0.66 1.39
N VAL A 165 5.86 0.62 0.65
CA VAL A 165 5.64 1.46 -0.54
C VAL A 165 4.77 2.64 -0.15
N ILE A 166 5.26 3.85 -0.35
CA ILE A 166 4.51 5.10 -0.23
C ILE A 166 4.35 5.65 -1.64
N MET A 167 3.12 5.84 -2.12
CA MET A 167 2.88 6.16 -3.51
C MET A 167 1.88 7.30 -3.72
N ALA A 168 2.09 7.98 -4.83
CA ALA A 168 1.19 8.99 -5.38
C ALA A 168 1.38 9.06 -6.89
N HIS A 169 0.32 9.18 -7.66
CA HIS A 169 0.47 9.40 -9.10
C HIS A 169 0.86 10.85 -9.40
N TYR A 170 1.67 11.04 -10.44
CA TYR A 170 2.12 12.37 -10.82
C TYR A 170 1.50 12.89 -12.11
N ASP A 171 0.79 12.02 -12.84
CA ASP A 171 -0.02 12.43 -13.98
C ASP A 171 -1.28 13.20 -13.52
N ASP A 172 -1.87 13.93 -14.46
CA ASP A 172 -3.16 14.59 -14.35
C ASP A 172 -3.91 14.48 -15.67
N ARG A 173 -5.14 14.95 -15.73
CA ARG A 173 -5.87 15.06 -16.99
C ARG A 173 -6.90 16.18 -17.01
N PRO A 174 -7.25 16.69 -18.19
CA PRO A 174 -8.52 17.39 -18.38
C PRO A 174 -9.69 16.38 -18.42
N ALA A 175 -10.90 16.85 -18.71
CA ALA A 175 -12.08 16.01 -18.79
C ALA A 175 -11.94 14.84 -19.78
N ASP A 176 -11.24 15.04 -20.90
CA ASP A 176 -10.84 13.98 -21.83
C ASP A 176 -9.46 13.45 -21.42
N ALA A 177 -9.42 12.19 -20.96
CA ALA A 177 -8.20 11.54 -20.51
C ALA A 177 -7.15 11.31 -21.63
N THR A 178 -7.53 11.48 -22.90
CA THR A 178 -6.62 11.36 -24.07
C THR A 178 -6.07 12.70 -24.53
N ASP A 179 -6.57 13.81 -23.99
CA ASP A 179 -6.13 15.15 -24.37
C ASP A 179 -4.84 15.54 -23.61
N GLY A 180 -3.70 15.30 -24.23
CA GLY A 180 -2.38 15.67 -23.72
C GLY A 180 -2.00 17.14 -23.97
N ALA A 181 -2.86 17.96 -24.57
CA ALA A 181 -2.55 19.33 -24.96
C ALA A 181 -3.24 20.40 -24.08
N SER A 182 -4.47 20.13 -23.66
CA SER A 182 -5.23 21.06 -22.82
C SER A 182 -4.65 21.17 -21.43
N ARG A 183 -4.74 22.37 -20.87
CA ARG A 183 -4.27 22.63 -19.50
C ARG A 183 -5.10 21.83 -18.49
N ALA A 184 -4.42 21.04 -17.70
CA ALA A 184 -4.89 20.44 -16.46
C ALA A 184 -3.89 20.82 -15.36
N THR A 185 -4.38 21.35 -14.24
CA THR A 185 -3.50 21.87 -13.19
C THR A 185 -3.17 20.81 -12.15
N GLY A 186 -4.14 19.93 -11.83
CA GLY A 186 -3.97 18.78 -10.96
C GLY A 186 -3.22 19.10 -9.66
N ALA A 187 -3.55 20.23 -9.02
CA ALA A 187 -2.85 20.64 -7.81
C ALA A 187 -3.20 19.76 -6.62
N ASN A 188 -4.49 19.44 -6.44
CA ASN A 188 -4.96 18.50 -5.45
C ASN A 188 -4.90 17.06 -5.99
N ASP A 189 -5.34 16.84 -7.22
CA ASP A 189 -5.35 15.54 -7.89
C ASP A 189 -4.28 15.48 -9.02
N ASN A 190 -3.00 14.99 -8.81
CA ASN A 190 -2.51 14.58 -7.50
C ASN A 190 -1.14 15.23 -7.18
N GLY A 191 -1.03 16.54 -7.41
CA GLY A 191 0.13 17.33 -6.96
C GLY A 191 0.29 17.33 -5.44
N SER A 192 -0.83 17.22 -4.68
CA SER A 192 -0.83 17.13 -3.22
C SER A 192 -0.20 15.85 -2.72
N GLY A 193 -0.52 14.71 -3.33
CA GLY A 193 0.09 13.41 -3.01
C GLY A 193 1.56 13.38 -3.35
N VAL A 194 1.98 13.92 -4.50
CA VAL A 194 3.41 14.04 -4.87
C VAL A 194 4.16 14.93 -3.88
N ALA A 195 3.56 16.04 -3.44
CA ALA A 195 4.18 16.91 -2.45
C ALA A 195 4.40 16.19 -1.11
N LEU A 196 3.41 15.44 -0.64
CA LEU A 196 3.51 14.58 0.54
C LEU A 196 4.61 13.53 0.37
N LEU A 197 4.68 12.86 -0.79
CA LEU A 197 5.66 11.83 -1.10
C LEU A 197 7.09 12.38 -1.03
N LEU A 198 7.36 13.53 -1.67
CA LEU A 198 8.67 14.19 -1.68
C LEU A 198 9.08 14.70 -0.28
N GLU A 199 8.15 15.27 0.47
CA GLU A 199 8.40 15.74 1.83
C GLU A 199 8.70 14.57 2.78
N THR A 200 7.97 13.46 2.64
CA THR A 200 8.24 12.24 3.39
C THR A 200 9.62 11.68 3.05
N ALA A 201 9.99 11.63 1.76
CA ALA A 201 11.31 11.21 1.32
C ALA A 201 12.42 12.09 1.90
N ARG A 202 12.23 13.42 1.92
CA ARG A 202 13.17 14.39 2.51
C ARG A 202 13.46 14.09 3.98
N ILE A 203 12.40 13.89 4.75
CA ILE A 203 12.52 13.68 6.20
C ILE A 203 13.06 12.29 6.50
N MET A 204 12.52 11.25 5.89
CA MET A 204 12.93 9.87 6.19
C MET A 204 14.34 9.54 5.70
N SER A 205 14.83 10.18 4.63
CA SER A 205 16.20 10.01 4.14
C SER A 205 17.26 10.56 5.09
N SER A 206 16.88 11.35 6.10
CA SER A 206 17.83 11.85 7.11
C SER A 206 18.31 10.75 8.08
N ARG A 207 17.67 9.58 8.12
CA ARG A 207 17.91 8.51 9.10
C ARG A 207 17.99 7.14 8.45
N GLN A 208 18.50 6.16 9.22
CA GLN A 208 18.47 4.74 8.85
C GLN A 208 17.23 4.08 9.46
N TRP A 209 16.67 3.13 8.74
CA TRP A 209 15.48 2.38 9.11
C TRP A 209 15.75 0.88 9.02
N ASN A 210 14.98 0.08 9.74
CA ASN A 210 15.09 -1.38 9.71
C ASN A 210 14.59 -1.95 8.39
N GLN A 211 13.43 -1.45 7.92
CA GLN A 211 12.79 -1.90 6.69
C GLN A 211 13.20 -1.01 5.50
N THR A 212 13.07 -1.54 4.30
CA THR A 212 13.22 -0.77 3.05
C THR A 212 11.99 0.10 2.82
N ILE A 213 12.19 1.32 2.35
CA ILE A 213 11.11 2.23 1.97
C ILE A 213 11.25 2.56 0.50
N VAL A 214 10.16 2.39 -0.24
CA VAL A 214 10.05 2.79 -1.64
C VAL A 214 9.10 3.98 -1.73
N PHE A 215 9.60 5.10 -2.24
CA PHE A 215 8.81 6.26 -2.64
C PHE A 215 8.51 6.12 -4.13
N LEU A 216 7.26 5.90 -4.47
CA LEU A 216 6.82 5.56 -5.82
C LEU A 216 5.92 6.67 -6.38
N ALA A 217 6.44 7.44 -7.33
CA ALA A 217 5.62 8.33 -8.13
C ALA A 217 5.16 7.59 -9.38
N THR A 218 3.88 7.26 -9.44
CA THR A 218 3.28 6.46 -10.52
C THR A 218 2.83 7.35 -11.69
N SER A 219 2.82 6.78 -12.87
CA SER A 219 2.30 7.41 -14.09
C SER A 219 1.08 6.68 -14.62
N ALA A 220 0.23 7.42 -15.33
CA ALA A 220 -0.96 6.89 -16.01
C ALA A 220 -1.98 6.23 -15.06
N GLU A 221 -2.14 6.82 -13.88
CA GLU A 221 -3.24 6.50 -12.96
C GLU A 221 -4.57 6.86 -13.62
N GLU A 222 -4.67 8.04 -14.17
CA GLU A 222 -5.86 8.65 -14.78
C GLU A 222 -6.36 7.89 -16.03
N GLN A 223 -5.54 7.02 -16.59
CA GLN A 223 -5.90 6.11 -17.68
C GLN A 223 -6.16 4.68 -17.20
N GLY A 224 -6.08 4.41 -15.89
CA GLY A 224 -6.39 3.12 -15.27
C GLY A 224 -5.22 2.47 -14.55
N SER A 225 -4.47 3.25 -13.78
CA SER A 225 -3.41 2.81 -12.84
C SER A 225 -2.31 1.94 -13.49
N PHE A 226 -1.94 2.26 -14.75
CA PHE A 226 -0.95 1.45 -15.48
C PHE A 226 0.40 1.37 -14.79
N GLY A 227 0.90 2.49 -14.26
CA GLY A 227 2.18 2.53 -13.56
C GLY A 227 2.18 1.72 -12.27
N ALA A 228 1.13 1.85 -11.46
CA ALA A 228 0.99 1.10 -10.23
C ALA A 228 0.86 -0.40 -10.50
N ARG A 229 0.08 -0.79 -11.53
CA ARG A 229 -0.03 -2.18 -11.97
C ARG A 229 1.32 -2.75 -12.35
N TYR A 230 2.06 -2.05 -13.21
CA TYR A 230 3.37 -2.50 -13.66
C TYR A 230 4.34 -2.69 -12.48
N PHE A 231 4.35 -1.76 -11.53
CA PHE A 231 5.18 -1.89 -10.33
C PHE A 231 4.74 -3.07 -9.45
N ALA A 232 3.46 -3.17 -9.14
CA ALA A 232 2.94 -4.21 -8.24
C ALA A 232 3.14 -5.63 -8.80
N GLU A 233 2.90 -5.83 -10.11
CA GLU A 233 3.13 -7.11 -10.78
C GLU A 233 4.62 -7.50 -10.79
N ASN A 234 5.55 -6.57 -11.03
CA ASN A 234 6.98 -6.86 -10.97
C ASN A 234 7.43 -7.17 -9.54
N ALA A 235 7.01 -6.39 -8.54
CA ALA A 235 7.32 -6.67 -7.14
C ALA A 235 6.81 -8.05 -6.68
N PHE A 236 5.63 -8.46 -7.18
CA PHE A 236 5.09 -9.80 -6.92
C PHE A 236 5.95 -10.89 -7.59
N LEU A 237 6.33 -10.71 -8.87
CA LEU A 237 7.17 -11.67 -9.61
C LEU A 237 8.56 -11.81 -9.00
N ASP A 238 9.12 -10.71 -8.48
CA ASP A 238 10.41 -10.68 -7.81
C ASP A 238 10.35 -11.17 -6.36
N SER A 239 9.16 -11.58 -5.90
CA SER A 239 8.89 -12.07 -4.53
C SER A 239 9.25 -11.06 -3.45
N GLU A 240 9.05 -9.78 -3.73
CA GLU A 240 9.24 -8.72 -2.74
C GLU A 240 8.29 -8.88 -1.55
N ASN A 241 8.79 -8.67 -0.35
CA ASN A 241 7.98 -8.73 0.85
C ASN A 241 7.34 -7.37 1.16
N VAL A 242 6.38 -6.96 0.32
CA VAL A 242 5.63 -5.71 0.55
C VAL A 242 4.70 -5.89 1.75
N ILE A 243 5.04 -5.22 2.86
CA ILE A 243 4.29 -5.27 4.12
C ILE A 243 3.25 -4.16 4.24
N ALA A 244 3.40 -3.08 3.46
CA ALA A 244 2.44 -1.98 3.39
C ALA A 244 2.58 -1.24 2.06
N ALA A 245 1.46 -0.94 1.39
CA ALA A 245 1.38 -0.03 0.26
C ALA A 245 0.39 1.09 0.63
N LEU A 246 0.90 2.32 0.74
CA LEU A 246 0.18 3.49 1.21
C LEU A 246 -0.02 4.46 0.04
N ASN A 247 -1.23 4.54 -0.50
CA ASN A 247 -1.58 5.43 -1.61
C ASN A 247 -2.17 6.74 -1.10
N TYR A 248 -1.59 7.86 -1.51
CA TYR A 248 -2.04 9.21 -1.20
C TYR A 248 -2.50 9.89 -2.48
N ASP A 249 -3.79 10.15 -2.56
CA ASP A 249 -4.39 10.65 -3.78
C ASP A 249 -5.55 11.59 -3.44
N ALA A 250 -5.41 12.86 -3.89
CA ALA A 250 -6.23 14.01 -3.52
C ALA A 250 -6.28 14.21 -1.99
N VAL A 251 -5.14 14.64 -1.42
CA VAL A 251 -4.96 14.80 0.04
C VAL A 251 -4.73 16.25 0.47
N GLY A 252 -4.88 17.21 -0.44
CA GLY A 252 -4.59 18.62 -0.18
C GLY A 252 -5.59 19.30 0.75
N GLY A 253 -6.83 18.85 0.75
CA GLY A 253 -7.91 19.53 1.45
C GLY A 253 -8.20 20.91 0.87
N ARG A 254 -9.22 21.55 1.40
CA ARG A 254 -9.57 22.94 1.11
C ARG A 254 -10.22 23.61 2.31
N ALA A 255 -10.31 24.93 2.27
CA ALA A 255 -10.93 25.68 3.35
C ALA A 255 -12.35 25.21 3.66
N GLY A 256 -12.62 24.95 4.93
CA GLY A 256 -13.97 24.63 5.44
C GLY A 256 -14.36 23.16 5.41
N ILE A 257 -13.53 22.24 4.87
CA ILE A 257 -13.84 20.80 4.99
C ILE A 257 -13.53 20.27 6.39
N PRO A 258 -14.16 19.16 6.81
CA PRO A 258 -13.86 18.51 8.09
C PRO A 258 -12.38 18.12 8.20
N GLN A 259 -11.82 18.28 9.39
CA GLN A 259 -10.39 18.05 9.68
C GLN A 259 -10.14 16.57 10.03
N HIS A 260 -10.28 15.70 9.04
CA HIS A 260 -9.98 14.27 9.10
C HIS A 260 -9.66 13.74 7.69
N VAL A 261 -9.11 12.56 7.58
CA VAL A 261 -8.97 11.85 6.30
C VAL A 261 -9.92 10.67 6.23
N ARG A 262 -10.29 10.26 5.02
CA ARG A 262 -10.92 8.96 4.75
C ARG A 262 -9.84 7.97 4.35
N LEU A 263 -9.93 6.75 4.87
CA LEU A 263 -9.04 5.64 4.54
C LEU A 263 -9.87 4.50 3.99
N PHE A 264 -9.58 4.08 2.76
CA PHE A 264 -10.22 2.94 2.11
C PHE A 264 -9.38 1.69 2.29
N ALA A 265 -10.03 0.62 2.75
CA ALA A 265 -9.48 -0.72 2.87
C ALA A 265 -10.58 -1.75 2.67
N VAL A 266 -10.48 -2.53 1.58
CA VAL A 266 -11.51 -3.50 1.20
C VAL A 266 -11.55 -4.68 2.18
N GLU A 267 -12.76 -5.20 2.42
CA GLU A 267 -13.00 -6.31 3.36
C GLU A 267 -12.36 -6.06 4.72
N TYR A 268 -12.61 -4.87 5.23
CA TYR A 268 -11.89 -4.28 6.36
C TYR A 268 -11.83 -5.18 7.59
N ALA A 269 -12.91 -5.93 7.87
CA ALA A 269 -13.01 -6.78 9.05
C ALA A 269 -12.06 -7.99 9.00
N ILE A 270 -11.70 -8.51 7.82
CA ILE A 270 -11.05 -9.82 7.70
C ILE A 270 -9.81 -9.82 6.79
N SER A 271 -9.56 -8.74 6.04
CA SER A 271 -8.47 -8.69 5.07
C SER A 271 -7.16 -8.16 5.65
N ARG A 272 -6.05 -8.42 4.94
CA ARG A 272 -4.75 -7.82 5.21
C ARG A 272 -4.77 -6.29 5.00
N HIS A 273 -5.61 -5.81 4.10
CA HIS A 273 -5.83 -4.38 3.83
C HIS A 273 -6.48 -3.71 5.05
N GLY A 274 -7.51 -4.36 5.62
CA GLY A 274 -8.15 -3.91 6.85
C GLY A 274 -7.20 -3.94 8.06
N ALA A 275 -6.35 -4.95 8.18
CA ALA A 275 -5.33 -5.00 9.22
C ALA A 275 -4.35 -3.81 9.11
N LEU A 276 -3.91 -3.47 7.88
CA LEU A 276 -3.08 -2.30 7.62
C LEU A 276 -3.84 -0.99 7.92
N GLY A 277 -5.12 -0.90 7.54
CA GLY A 277 -5.98 0.26 7.82
C GLY A 277 -6.15 0.49 9.33
N ARG A 278 -6.39 -0.57 10.12
CA ARG A 278 -6.47 -0.50 11.58
C ARG A 278 -5.15 -0.06 12.21
N TYR A 279 -4.03 -0.60 11.71
CA TYR A 279 -2.71 -0.17 12.14
C TYR A 279 -2.48 1.31 11.86
N TYR A 280 -2.83 1.75 10.65
CA TYR A 280 -2.70 3.15 10.24
C TYR A 280 -3.51 4.08 11.14
N GLU A 281 -4.79 3.76 11.36
CA GLU A 281 -5.69 4.53 12.24
C GLU A 281 -5.16 4.61 13.66
N TYR A 282 -4.71 3.48 14.22
CA TYR A 282 -4.19 3.41 15.59
C TYR A 282 -2.94 4.29 15.75
N ILE A 283 -1.94 4.16 14.87
CA ILE A 283 -0.71 4.95 14.95
C ILE A 283 -1.00 6.43 14.70
N ALA A 284 -1.82 6.76 13.70
CA ALA A 284 -2.22 8.15 13.45
C ALA A 284 -2.89 8.78 14.67
N GLY A 285 -3.78 8.04 15.34
CA GLY A 285 -4.46 8.48 16.55
C GLY A 285 -3.52 8.69 17.75
N LEU A 286 -2.43 7.93 17.85
CA LEU A 286 -1.43 8.14 18.90
C LEU A 286 -0.67 9.47 18.74
N TYR A 287 -0.26 9.81 17.50
CA TYR A 287 0.59 10.97 17.25
C TYR A 287 -0.21 12.24 16.96
N LEU A 288 -1.37 12.14 16.30
CA LEU A 288 -2.23 13.27 15.93
C LEU A 288 -3.70 13.01 16.31
N PRO A 289 -4.05 12.90 17.59
CA PRO A 289 -5.40 12.55 18.02
C PRO A 289 -6.49 13.55 17.61
N THR A 290 -6.10 14.77 17.23
CA THR A 290 -7.03 15.82 16.77
C THR A 290 -7.28 15.80 15.26
N PHE A 291 -6.68 14.85 14.53
CA PHE A 291 -6.86 14.68 13.09
C PHE A 291 -7.17 13.21 12.77
N PRO A 292 -8.43 12.79 12.98
CA PRO A 292 -8.81 11.38 12.91
C PRO A 292 -8.70 10.80 11.50
N VAL A 293 -8.57 9.48 11.45
CA VAL A 293 -8.67 8.67 10.23
C VAL A 293 -10.03 7.98 10.24
N LEU A 294 -10.88 8.23 9.26
CA LEU A 294 -12.19 7.60 9.13
C LEU A 294 -12.14 6.46 8.11
N ILE A 295 -12.35 5.27 8.62
CA ILE A 295 -12.29 4.03 7.86
C ILE A 295 -13.50 3.91 6.92
N GLN A 296 -13.23 3.49 5.68
CA GLN A 296 -14.22 3.12 4.67
C GLN A 296 -13.99 1.65 4.29
N ASP A 297 -14.96 0.77 4.61
CA ASP A 297 -14.93 -0.63 4.20
C ASP A 297 -15.35 -0.74 2.73
N ALA A 298 -14.45 -0.40 1.86
CA ALA A 298 -14.60 -0.49 0.41
C ALA A 298 -13.22 -0.47 -0.25
N LEU A 299 -13.14 -0.99 -1.46
CA LEU A 299 -11.91 -0.88 -2.24
C LEU A 299 -11.60 0.59 -2.53
N ASP A 300 -12.61 1.35 -2.99
CA ASP A 300 -12.53 2.80 -3.23
C ASP A 300 -13.96 3.38 -3.31
N ARG A 301 -14.09 4.61 -3.81
CA ARG A 301 -15.35 5.26 -4.15
C ARG A 301 -16.03 4.51 -5.30
N GLU A 302 -17.35 4.53 -5.34
CA GLU A 302 -18.11 3.89 -6.43
C GLU A 302 -17.70 4.47 -7.80
N GLY A 303 -17.30 3.58 -8.71
CA GLY A 303 -16.92 3.92 -10.09
C GLY A 303 -15.60 4.68 -10.24
N ARG A 304 -14.81 4.81 -9.17
CA ARG A 304 -13.52 5.50 -9.18
C ARG A 304 -12.49 4.69 -8.42
N TRP A 305 -11.28 4.63 -8.95
CA TRP A 305 -10.22 3.76 -8.45
C TRP A 305 -8.92 4.54 -8.28
N GLY A 306 -8.10 4.15 -7.33
CA GLY A 306 -6.75 4.65 -7.15
C GLY A 306 -5.72 3.53 -7.26
N ASP A 307 -4.45 3.89 -7.26
CA ASP A 307 -3.29 3.01 -7.49
C ASP A 307 -3.18 1.84 -6.51
N HIS A 308 -3.67 1.97 -5.28
CA HIS A 308 -3.67 0.90 -4.27
C HIS A 308 -4.40 -0.36 -4.74
N ARG A 309 -5.40 -0.22 -5.63
CA ARG A 309 -6.15 -1.33 -6.20
C ARG A 309 -5.24 -2.37 -6.86
N GLU A 310 -4.19 -1.93 -7.55
CA GLU A 310 -3.29 -2.83 -8.27
C GLU A 310 -2.41 -3.65 -7.30
N PHE A 311 -2.08 -3.08 -6.13
CA PHE A 311 -1.44 -3.81 -5.04
C PHE A 311 -2.39 -4.81 -4.36
N VAL A 312 -3.66 -4.42 -4.17
CA VAL A 312 -4.72 -5.34 -3.70
C VAL A 312 -4.86 -6.53 -4.64
N ALA A 313 -4.86 -6.29 -5.95
CA ALA A 313 -5.05 -7.33 -6.98
C ALA A 313 -3.96 -8.41 -6.95
N VAL A 314 -2.74 -8.07 -6.58
CA VAL A 314 -1.63 -9.04 -6.42
C VAL A 314 -1.47 -9.55 -4.98
N GLY A 315 -2.36 -9.15 -4.05
CA GLY A 315 -2.40 -9.64 -2.68
C GLY A 315 -1.49 -8.91 -1.69
N PHE A 316 -0.88 -7.79 -2.04
CA PHE A 316 -0.12 -6.96 -1.09
C PHE A 316 -1.07 -6.14 -0.19
N PRO A 317 -0.76 -5.98 1.10
CA PRO A 317 -1.53 -5.08 1.96
C PRO A 317 -1.49 -3.65 1.42
N ALA A 318 -2.65 -3.10 1.05
CA ALA A 318 -2.71 -1.77 0.46
C ALA A 318 -3.94 -1.00 0.93
N ILE A 319 -3.78 0.31 1.09
CA ILE A 319 -4.82 1.25 1.49
C ILE A 319 -4.72 2.53 0.68
N ARG A 320 -5.83 3.26 0.56
CA ARG A 320 -5.87 4.62 0.03
C ARG A 320 -6.25 5.62 1.12
N VAL A 321 -5.50 6.70 1.20
CA VAL A 321 -5.82 7.88 2.02
C VAL A 321 -6.21 9.03 1.09
N ILE A 322 -7.34 9.66 1.41
CA ILE A 322 -7.89 10.77 0.63
C ILE A 322 -8.47 11.81 1.58
N GLU A 323 -8.62 13.04 1.11
CA GLU A 323 -9.24 14.13 1.88
C GLU A 323 -10.67 13.80 2.34
N SER A 324 -11.13 14.51 3.37
CA SER A 324 -12.44 14.25 3.99
C SER A 324 -13.62 14.43 3.04
N VAL A 325 -13.56 15.43 2.17
CA VAL A 325 -14.61 15.76 1.19
C VAL A 325 -13.97 16.27 -0.09
N GLU A 326 -14.15 15.55 -1.18
CA GLU A 326 -13.73 15.97 -2.51
C GLU A 326 -14.67 17.04 -3.10
N ASP A 327 -14.16 17.81 -4.06
CA ASP A 327 -14.96 18.70 -4.86
C ASP A 327 -15.01 18.21 -6.31
N PRO A 328 -16.11 17.59 -6.75
CA PRO A 328 -16.19 17.01 -8.09
C PRO A 328 -16.11 18.05 -9.21
N GLU A 329 -16.32 19.34 -8.89
CA GLU A 329 -16.20 20.42 -9.89
C GLU A 329 -14.74 20.84 -10.16
N LEU A 330 -13.83 20.53 -9.25
CA LEU A 330 -12.41 20.83 -9.40
C LEU A 330 -11.66 19.69 -10.10
N LEU A 331 -12.08 18.45 -9.86
CA LEU A 331 -11.43 17.25 -10.39
C LEU A 331 -11.33 17.29 -11.92
N ASN A 332 -10.19 16.83 -12.43
CA ASN A 332 -9.93 16.70 -13.87
C ASN A 332 -10.20 18.00 -14.67
N SER A 333 -9.80 19.11 -14.10
CA SER A 333 -10.05 20.43 -14.67
C SER A 333 -8.86 21.38 -14.48
N ASN A 334 -8.88 22.51 -15.19
CA ASN A 334 -7.91 23.59 -15.00
C ASN A 334 -8.21 24.49 -13.79
N ARG A 335 -9.19 24.13 -12.96
CA ARG A 335 -9.61 24.87 -11.75
C ARG A 335 -9.03 24.28 -10.47
N ASP A 336 -8.44 23.08 -10.55
CA ASP A 336 -7.72 22.45 -9.43
C ASP A 336 -6.34 23.11 -9.27
N THR A 337 -6.30 24.24 -8.57
CA THR A 337 -5.12 25.10 -8.47
C THR A 337 -4.53 25.12 -7.06
N TRP A 338 -3.22 25.37 -6.97
CA TRP A 338 -2.44 25.36 -5.74
C TRP A 338 -2.97 26.28 -4.63
N ASP A 339 -3.60 27.39 -4.97
CA ASP A 339 -4.13 28.37 -4.03
C ASP A 339 -5.46 27.97 -3.38
N LEU A 340 -6.10 26.89 -3.85
CA LEU A 340 -7.30 26.33 -3.24
C LEU A 340 -6.98 25.30 -2.15
N ILE A 341 -5.74 24.81 -2.07
CA ILE A 341 -5.31 23.81 -1.09
C ILE A 341 -5.21 24.41 0.32
N ASP A 342 -5.71 23.65 1.31
CA ASP A 342 -5.47 23.94 2.72
C ASP A 342 -4.15 23.28 3.16
N TYR A 343 -3.07 24.05 3.12
CA TYR A 343 -1.74 23.53 3.48
C TYR A 343 -1.58 23.16 4.96
N ASN A 344 -2.46 23.62 5.86
CA ASN A 344 -2.49 23.11 7.23
C ASN A 344 -3.07 21.68 7.23
N TYR A 345 -4.09 21.44 6.41
CA TYR A 345 -4.64 20.11 6.23
C TYR A 345 -3.61 19.15 5.60
N LEU A 346 -3.02 19.51 4.46
CA LEU A 346 -2.00 18.72 3.78
C LEU A 346 -0.80 18.42 4.70
N GLN A 347 -0.35 19.38 5.49
CA GLN A 347 0.71 19.17 6.48
C GLN A 347 0.31 18.10 7.51
N ARG A 348 -0.91 18.10 8.01
CA ARG A 348 -1.40 17.08 8.94
C ARG A 348 -1.47 15.70 8.29
N VAL A 349 -1.89 15.61 7.03
CA VAL A 349 -1.85 14.33 6.29
C VAL A 349 -0.40 13.83 6.15
N ALA A 350 0.54 14.69 5.81
CA ALA A 350 1.96 14.34 5.76
C ALA A 350 2.50 13.90 7.12
N GLN A 351 2.06 14.53 8.20
CA GLN A 351 2.44 14.19 9.57
C GLN A 351 1.94 12.80 9.99
N ILE A 352 0.68 12.46 9.72
CA ILE A 352 0.18 11.10 10.03
C ILE A 352 0.86 10.04 9.16
N ASN A 353 1.13 10.33 7.88
CA ASN A 353 1.92 9.44 7.04
C ASN A 353 3.31 9.20 7.62
N LEU A 354 4.01 10.25 8.03
CA LEU A 354 5.33 10.12 8.66
C LEU A 354 5.28 9.28 9.94
N ALA A 355 4.27 9.48 10.80
CA ALA A 355 4.10 8.69 12.00
C ALA A 355 3.96 7.21 11.67
N VAL A 356 3.09 6.86 10.73
CA VAL A 356 2.84 5.47 10.32
C VAL A 356 4.04 4.85 9.64
N ALA A 357 4.60 5.53 8.62
CA ALA A 357 5.75 5.03 7.88
C ALA A 357 6.98 4.84 8.77
N ALA A 358 7.24 5.78 9.70
CA ALA A 358 8.37 5.71 10.62
C ALA A 358 8.22 4.60 11.67
N ASN A 359 6.99 4.34 12.16
CA ASN A 359 6.73 3.19 13.04
C ASN A 359 6.96 1.87 12.31
N LEU A 360 6.38 1.69 11.10
CA LEU A 360 6.59 0.50 10.29
C LEU A 360 8.07 0.29 9.93
N ALA A 361 8.74 1.36 9.50
CA ALA A 361 10.12 1.29 9.03
C ALA A 361 11.13 1.10 10.18
N GLY A 362 10.87 1.68 11.36
CA GLY A 362 11.72 1.59 12.53
C GLY A 362 11.38 0.44 13.47
N GLY A 363 10.21 -0.17 13.31
CA GLY A 363 9.76 -1.31 14.11
C GLY A 363 10.53 -2.60 13.82
N PRO A 364 10.34 -3.63 14.65
CA PRO A 364 10.84 -4.97 14.37
C PRO A 364 10.22 -5.58 13.12
N GLN A 365 10.72 -6.76 12.74
CA GLN A 365 10.07 -7.55 11.70
C GLN A 365 8.66 -7.98 12.13
N GLN A 366 7.73 -7.98 11.19
CA GLN A 366 6.37 -8.48 11.40
C GLN A 366 6.43 -9.97 11.80
N PRO A 367 5.83 -10.36 12.94
CA PRO A 367 5.87 -11.76 13.39
C PRO A 367 5.00 -12.65 12.51
N GLN A 368 5.33 -13.95 12.53
CA GLN A 368 4.45 -14.97 11.96
C GLN A 368 3.13 -15.03 12.75
N PRO A 369 2.01 -15.43 12.13
CA PRO A 369 0.75 -15.65 12.84
C PRO A 369 0.94 -16.60 14.02
N PRO A 370 0.34 -16.34 15.19
CA PRO A 370 0.39 -17.27 16.30
C PRO A 370 -0.39 -18.55 15.95
N LEU A 371 0.11 -19.68 16.38
CA LEU A 371 -0.71 -20.89 16.48
C LEU A 371 -1.69 -20.70 17.65
N VAL A 372 -2.96 -20.96 17.43
CA VAL A 372 -4.00 -20.78 18.45
C VAL A 372 -4.67 -22.12 18.75
N ALA A 373 -4.59 -22.56 20.00
CA ALA A 373 -5.22 -23.78 20.48
C ALA A 373 -6.25 -23.46 21.58
N GLY A 374 -7.45 -24.03 21.48
CA GLY A 374 -8.46 -23.93 22.55
C GLY A 374 -7.97 -24.60 23.84
N MET A 375 -8.26 -24.01 24.98
CA MET A 375 -8.01 -24.55 26.31
C MET A 375 -9.28 -25.21 26.88
N ALA A 376 -9.16 -25.89 28.02
CA ALA A 376 -10.29 -26.55 28.66
C ALA A 376 -11.38 -25.57 29.16
N GLU A 377 -10.98 -24.36 29.51
CA GLU A 377 -11.88 -23.28 29.90
C GLU A 377 -12.50 -22.63 28.66
N PRO A 378 -13.84 -22.48 28.60
CA PRO A 378 -14.48 -21.77 27.50
C PRO A 378 -14.00 -20.32 27.37
N GLY A 379 -13.72 -19.84 26.15
CA GLY A 379 -13.18 -18.50 25.91
C GLY A 379 -11.71 -18.34 26.29
N ALA A 380 -10.98 -19.46 26.48
CA ALA A 380 -9.55 -19.46 26.75
C ALA A 380 -8.78 -20.15 25.60
N PHE A 381 -7.67 -19.52 25.18
CA PHE A 381 -6.83 -19.96 24.07
C PHE A 381 -5.36 -19.85 24.43
N LEU A 382 -4.57 -20.84 24.02
CA LEU A 382 -3.12 -20.79 24.08
C LEU A 382 -2.59 -20.25 22.76
N LEU A 383 -1.83 -19.16 22.80
CA LEU A 383 -1.15 -18.57 21.68
C LEU A 383 0.31 -18.98 21.70
N THR A 384 0.81 -19.53 20.58
CA THR A 384 2.20 -19.96 20.44
C THR A 384 2.84 -19.38 19.19
N TRP A 385 4.01 -18.76 19.31
CA TRP A 385 4.76 -18.22 18.18
C TRP A 385 6.27 -18.21 18.41
N PRO A 386 7.08 -18.23 17.34
CA PRO A 386 8.54 -18.03 17.46
C PRO A 386 8.85 -16.65 18.00
N VAL A 387 9.62 -16.56 19.09
CA VAL A 387 10.05 -15.30 19.66
C VAL A 387 11.25 -14.77 18.88
N ASP A 388 11.14 -13.53 18.37
CA ASP A 388 12.27 -12.82 17.78
C ASP A 388 13.22 -12.36 18.91
N PRO A 389 14.52 -12.79 18.89
CA PRO A 389 15.46 -12.45 19.93
C PRO A 389 15.76 -10.96 20.05
N VAL A 390 15.46 -10.15 19.03
CA VAL A 390 15.66 -8.69 19.07
C VAL A 390 14.40 -7.93 19.48
N ALA A 391 13.26 -8.59 19.59
CA ALA A 391 12.03 -7.96 20.10
C ALA A 391 12.10 -7.78 21.61
N ALA A 392 11.71 -6.59 22.10
CA ALA A 392 11.57 -6.33 23.54
C ALA A 392 10.27 -6.90 24.11
N GLY A 393 9.26 -7.11 23.27
CA GLY A 393 7.97 -7.66 23.64
C GLY A 393 7.01 -7.77 22.45
N TYR A 394 5.75 -8.10 22.77
CA TYR A 394 4.69 -8.26 21.78
C TYR A 394 3.40 -7.60 22.24
N ALA A 395 2.70 -6.97 21.30
CA ALA A 395 1.30 -6.57 21.45
C ALA A 395 0.41 -7.70 20.93
N ILE A 396 -0.61 -8.07 21.70
CA ILE A 396 -1.61 -9.06 21.34
C ILE A 396 -2.93 -8.33 21.10
N SER A 397 -3.45 -8.42 19.89
CA SER A 397 -4.78 -7.98 19.51
C SER A 397 -5.75 -9.16 19.53
N PHE A 398 -6.96 -8.96 20.08
CA PHE A 398 -8.04 -9.93 20.12
C PHE A 398 -9.35 -9.17 19.99
N ARG A 399 -9.67 -8.74 18.80
CA ARG A 399 -10.89 -7.97 18.54
C ARG A 399 -12.05 -8.88 18.18
N PRO A 400 -13.31 -8.57 18.56
CA PRO A 400 -14.47 -9.17 17.91
C PRO A 400 -14.37 -8.98 16.38
N VAL A 401 -14.74 -10.01 15.62
CA VAL A 401 -14.54 -10.01 14.16
C VAL A 401 -15.25 -8.87 13.44
N ASP A 402 -16.38 -8.39 13.99
CA ASP A 402 -17.19 -7.28 13.49
C ASP A 402 -16.66 -5.89 13.91
N SER A 403 -15.67 -5.84 14.82
CA SER A 403 -15.05 -4.57 15.21
C SER A 403 -14.14 -4.03 14.13
N ILE A 404 -14.32 -2.77 13.75
CA ILE A 404 -13.49 -2.06 12.77
C ILE A 404 -12.25 -1.38 13.38
N TYR A 405 -12.12 -1.39 14.70
CA TYR A 405 -11.02 -0.79 15.43
C TYR A 405 -10.29 -1.83 16.26
N TYR A 406 -9.01 -1.57 16.54
CA TYR A 406 -8.31 -2.35 17.54
C TYR A 406 -8.84 -2.00 18.94
N PRO A 407 -9.10 -3.02 19.79
CA PRO A 407 -9.30 -2.80 21.21
C PRO A 407 -7.97 -2.44 21.89
N THR A 408 -8.00 -2.19 23.18
CA THR A 408 -6.79 -2.09 23.98
C THR A 408 -5.96 -3.37 23.84
N PHE A 409 -4.72 -3.24 23.37
CA PHE A 409 -3.82 -4.38 23.26
C PHE A 409 -3.40 -4.90 24.63
N LYS A 410 -3.09 -6.19 24.68
CA LYS A 410 -2.36 -6.78 25.79
C LYS A 410 -0.90 -6.89 25.41
N PHE A 411 -0.01 -6.50 26.33
CA PHE A 411 1.43 -6.52 26.11
C PHE A 411 2.10 -7.61 26.93
N VAL A 412 3.05 -8.32 26.31
CA VAL A 412 3.88 -9.32 26.95
C VAL A 412 5.35 -9.03 26.65
N LYS A 413 6.20 -9.08 27.66
CA LYS A 413 7.65 -8.96 27.48
C LYS A 413 8.19 -10.19 26.76
N SER A 414 9.27 -10.05 26.00
CA SER A 414 9.91 -11.15 25.28
C SER A 414 10.24 -12.36 26.15
N GLU A 415 10.66 -12.14 27.39
CA GLU A 415 10.96 -13.20 28.37
C GLU A 415 9.76 -14.09 28.71
N ASN A 416 8.54 -13.57 28.55
CA ASN A 416 7.26 -14.25 28.82
C ASN A 416 6.47 -14.56 27.54
N ALA A 417 7.06 -14.29 26.37
CA ALA A 417 6.42 -14.48 25.07
C ALA A 417 6.58 -15.92 24.55
N GLY A 418 5.92 -16.20 23.45
CA GLY A 418 6.06 -17.50 22.75
C GLY A 418 5.05 -18.56 23.16
N ASN A 419 4.55 -18.52 24.40
CA ASN A 419 3.44 -19.35 24.90
C ASN A 419 2.60 -18.51 25.87
N VAL A 420 1.50 -17.93 25.39
CA VAL A 420 0.68 -17.01 26.17
C VAL A 420 -0.77 -17.50 26.21
N ALA A 421 -1.32 -17.64 27.41
CA ALA A 421 -2.73 -17.92 27.59
C ALA A 421 -3.54 -16.60 27.46
N LEU A 422 -4.45 -16.55 26.49
CA LEU A 422 -5.47 -15.53 26.34
C LEU A 422 -6.76 -16.07 26.94
N THR A 423 -7.23 -15.47 28.04
CA THR A 423 -8.39 -15.96 28.79
C THR A 423 -9.44 -14.87 28.97
N GLY A 424 -10.66 -15.28 29.37
CA GLY A 424 -11.73 -14.34 29.68
C GLY A 424 -12.47 -13.77 28.47
N LEU A 425 -12.28 -14.38 27.29
CA LEU A 425 -13.06 -14.02 26.09
C LEU A 425 -14.49 -14.60 26.21
N ASP A 426 -15.48 -13.91 25.63
CA ASP A 426 -16.85 -14.45 25.54
C ASP A 426 -16.86 -15.66 24.58
N PRO A 427 -17.23 -16.86 25.05
CA PRO A 427 -17.25 -18.06 24.23
C PRO A 427 -18.28 -18.04 23.09
N ASN A 428 -19.20 -17.08 23.10
CA ASN A 428 -20.23 -16.90 22.05
C ASN A 428 -19.80 -15.91 20.96
N VAL A 429 -18.64 -15.28 21.09
CA VAL A 429 -18.11 -14.27 20.15
C VAL A 429 -16.94 -14.86 19.36
N THR A 430 -16.91 -14.61 18.06
CA THR A 430 -15.75 -14.90 17.22
C THR A 430 -14.77 -13.73 17.28
N TYR A 431 -13.52 -14.05 17.56
CA TYR A 431 -12.43 -13.06 17.65
C TYR A 431 -11.41 -13.26 16.56
N ALA A 432 -10.84 -12.15 16.08
CA ALA A 432 -9.65 -12.10 15.27
C ALA A 432 -8.45 -11.83 16.19
N VAL A 433 -7.49 -12.75 16.20
CA VAL A 433 -6.30 -12.71 17.06
C VAL A 433 -5.08 -12.50 16.20
N SER A 434 -4.25 -11.50 16.53
CA SER A 434 -2.99 -11.21 15.88
C SER A 434 -1.97 -10.66 16.88
N ILE A 435 -0.70 -10.70 16.49
CA ILE A 435 0.40 -10.19 17.32
C ILE A 435 1.27 -9.23 16.51
N ALA A 436 1.83 -8.23 17.18
CA ALA A 436 2.85 -7.36 16.64
C ALA A 436 4.06 -7.36 17.59
N ALA A 437 5.27 -7.33 17.03
CA ALA A 437 6.49 -7.23 17.82
C ALA A 437 6.75 -5.75 18.21
N LEU A 438 7.37 -5.56 19.35
CA LEU A 438 7.80 -4.26 19.88
C LEU A 438 9.33 -4.25 19.99
N ASN A 439 9.95 -3.13 19.65
CA ASN A 439 11.35 -2.91 20.02
C ASN A 439 11.45 -2.22 21.39
N ASP A 440 12.69 -1.98 21.84
CA ASP A 440 13.02 -1.32 23.10
C ASP A 440 12.57 0.15 23.19
N ARG A 441 12.23 0.76 22.04
CA ARG A 441 11.68 2.11 21.95
C ARG A 441 10.14 2.13 21.95
N GLY A 442 9.48 0.97 21.97
CA GLY A 442 8.03 0.84 21.91
C GLY A 442 7.44 0.93 20.51
N LEU A 443 8.26 0.91 19.45
CA LEU A 443 7.75 0.88 18.08
C LEU A 443 7.15 -0.49 17.77
N LEU A 444 5.95 -0.47 17.21
CA LEU A 444 5.21 -1.65 16.75
C LEU A 444 5.58 -2.01 15.31
N SER A 445 5.82 -3.29 15.09
CA SER A 445 5.76 -3.85 13.72
C SER A 445 4.33 -3.81 13.18
N GLY A 446 4.14 -4.14 11.89
CA GLY A 446 2.84 -4.56 11.40
C GLY A 446 2.31 -5.76 12.20
N PHE A 447 0.99 -5.87 12.36
CA PHE A 447 0.38 -7.05 12.98
C PHE A 447 0.47 -8.25 12.04
N SER A 448 0.68 -9.44 12.62
CA SER A 448 0.61 -10.70 11.89
C SER A 448 -0.76 -10.90 11.23
N ILE A 449 -0.85 -11.83 10.27
CA ILE A 449 -2.13 -12.26 9.73
C ILE A 449 -3.01 -12.73 10.88
N GLU A 450 -4.27 -12.28 10.90
CA GLU A 450 -5.24 -12.62 11.93
C GLU A 450 -5.62 -14.10 11.88
N GLN A 451 -5.74 -14.71 13.06
CA GLN A 451 -6.26 -16.07 13.28
C GLN A 451 -7.64 -15.95 13.91
N PHE A 452 -8.64 -16.59 13.32
CA PHE A 452 -10.00 -16.50 13.83
C PHE A 452 -10.28 -17.63 14.81
N VAL A 453 -10.87 -17.29 15.96
CA VAL A 453 -11.20 -18.20 17.05
C VAL A 453 -12.62 -17.95 17.55
N GLY A 454 -13.31 -19.00 17.98
CA GLY A 454 -14.69 -18.90 18.47
C GLY A 454 -15.68 -19.69 17.61
N PRO A 455 -17.00 -19.48 17.78
CA PRO A 455 -18.03 -20.34 17.20
C PRO A 455 -18.01 -20.43 15.67
N ASP A 456 -17.79 -19.30 14.98
CA ASP A 456 -17.85 -19.20 13.52
C ASP A 456 -16.45 -19.12 12.88
N ALA A 457 -15.39 -19.38 13.63
CA ALA A 457 -14.00 -19.24 13.17
C ALA A 457 -13.70 -20.01 11.87
N ALA A 458 -14.33 -21.19 11.70
CA ALA A 458 -14.12 -22.02 10.50
C ALA A 458 -14.60 -21.34 9.21
N SER A 459 -15.62 -20.50 9.26
CA SER A 459 -16.13 -19.76 8.11
C SER A 459 -15.15 -18.68 7.66
N TYR A 460 -14.49 -18.00 8.59
CA TYR A 460 -13.48 -16.99 8.31
C TYR A 460 -12.16 -17.57 7.85
N ASN A 461 -11.72 -18.68 8.48
CA ASN A 461 -10.48 -19.36 8.10
C ASN A 461 -10.57 -20.04 6.72
N SER A 462 -11.78 -20.40 6.25
CA SER A 462 -12.00 -20.98 4.93
C SER A 462 -12.26 -19.94 3.83
N GLY A 463 -12.75 -18.76 4.18
CA GLY A 463 -13.11 -17.68 3.25
C GLY A 463 -11.97 -16.71 2.91
N ALA A 464 -10.96 -16.61 3.73
CA ALA A 464 -9.82 -15.70 3.55
C ALA A 464 -8.95 -15.97 2.30
N LEU A 465 -9.29 -17.00 1.52
CA LEU A 465 -8.52 -17.45 0.35
C LEU A 465 -9.32 -17.44 -0.97
N SER A 466 -10.57 -16.98 -0.99
CA SER A 466 -11.44 -17.26 -2.15
C SER A 466 -12.04 -16.04 -2.87
N SER A 467 -11.73 -14.81 -2.52
CA SER A 467 -12.34 -13.66 -3.21
C SER A 467 -11.37 -12.54 -3.50
N VAL A 468 -10.63 -12.68 -4.59
CA VAL A 468 -10.27 -11.52 -5.43
C VAL A 468 -10.99 -11.75 -6.74
N PRO A 469 -11.94 -10.88 -7.15
CA PRO A 469 -12.61 -10.99 -8.44
C PRO A 469 -11.68 -10.63 -9.59
#